data_5363f0860e41f40e36cc298ab8e04fe6
#
_entry.id   5363f0860e41f40e36cc298ab8e04fe6
#
_cell.length_a   1.000
_cell.length_b   1.000
_cell.length_c   1.000
_cell.angle_alpha   90.00
_cell.angle_beta   90.00
_cell.angle_gamma   90.00
#
_symmetry.space_group_name_H-M   'P 1'
#
loop_
_entity.id
_entity.type
_entity.pdbx_description
1 polymer ?
#
loop_
_entity_poly.entity_id
_entity_poly.type
_entity_poly.pdbx_seq_one_letter_code
_entity_poly.pdbx_strand_id
1 'polypeptide(L)'
;LGARPVLDTGEACRRGLIRVEHRSRAKAFGGVTYCHAERELERHAHTTREQMCLWNADAGVKKIHLSGRFRSTPRQACGLVLHDTPGPNNSQDERHERLMFEALGTVSFKVLCYVLNASQLGTTDDRALLAQVRERLAQRSGYQWVFILNKVDLLDPERGEGIATCVANARAYLQGLGFEQPIIIPTMANAALYARKVLDTQPLTRVERSRLHQALGGLDEYKQHLSAASDVPAAIGRQVAKDLRQLEKACQAKPVDCQSRETLQLQQLIACSGIRTVETLIKHQRRLVISA
;
A
#
# COMPACT_ATOMS: atom_id res chain seq x y z
N LEU A 1 8.97 5.19 21.99
CA LEU A 1 8.70 6.15 20.92
C LEU A 1 9.66 5.88 19.76
N GLY A 2 9.60 4.70 19.12
CA GLY A 2 10.53 4.34 18.05
C GLY A 2 10.10 4.96 16.73
N ALA A 3 10.99 5.76 16.10
CA ALA A 3 10.86 6.19 14.73
C ALA A 3 10.65 4.97 13.83
N ARG A 4 9.65 5.03 12.95
CA ARG A 4 9.34 3.94 12.03
C ARG A 4 10.12 4.11 10.75
N PRO A 5 10.65 3.05 10.18
CA PRO A 5 11.02 3.10 8.77
C PRO A 5 9.73 3.26 7.97
N VAL A 6 9.46 4.46 7.50
CA VAL A 6 8.46 4.72 6.48
C VAL A 6 9.16 4.40 5.16
N LEU A 7 8.63 3.42 4.43
CA LEU A 7 9.20 2.95 3.16
C LEU A 7 9.07 3.96 2.00
N ASP A 8 8.60 5.17 2.28
CA ASP A 8 8.52 6.23 1.29
C ASP A 8 9.84 7.01 1.24
N THR A 9 10.67 6.70 0.30
CA THR A 9 11.91 7.44 0.02
C THR A 9 11.69 8.60 -0.95
N GLY A 10 10.48 8.78 -1.50
CA GLY A 10 10.16 9.85 -2.46
C GLY A 10 10.91 9.80 -3.80
N GLU A 11 11.89 8.93 -3.91
CA GLU A 11 12.68 8.70 -5.12
C GLU A 11 12.46 7.30 -5.63
N ALA A 12 12.20 7.17 -6.93
CA ALA A 12 11.82 5.95 -7.63
C ALA A 12 12.94 4.88 -7.75
N CYS A 13 14.00 4.95 -6.97
CA CYS A 13 15.17 4.07 -7.09
C CYS A 13 15.23 3.04 -5.98
N ARG A 14 14.27 2.11 -5.94
CA ARG A 14 14.42 0.90 -5.12
C ARG A 14 15.23 -0.12 -5.90
N ARG A 15 16.47 -0.38 -5.49
CA ARG A 15 17.39 -1.28 -6.20
C ARG A 15 17.22 -2.75 -5.81
N GLY A 16 16.57 -3.06 -4.68
CA GLY A 16 16.47 -4.41 -4.14
C GLY A 16 15.07 -4.84 -3.74
N LEU A 17 14.87 -6.13 -3.55
CA LEU A 17 13.65 -6.72 -2.99
C LEU A 17 13.58 -6.42 -1.49
N ILE A 18 12.48 -5.83 -1.03
CA ILE A 18 12.25 -5.58 0.39
C ILE A 18 11.24 -6.58 0.93
N ARG A 19 11.63 -7.33 1.95
CA ARG A 19 10.75 -8.22 2.72
C ARG A 19 10.51 -7.61 4.10
N VAL A 20 9.26 -7.40 4.48
CA VAL A 20 8.87 -6.86 5.79
C VAL A 20 8.02 -7.88 6.53
N GLU A 21 8.51 -8.37 7.67
CA GLU A 21 7.84 -9.37 8.50
C GLU A 21 7.24 -8.75 9.76
N HIS A 22 5.97 -9.06 10.02
CA HIS A 22 5.33 -8.68 11.28
C HIS A 22 5.78 -9.58 12.43
N ARG A 23 6.39 -8.97 13.45
CA ARG A 23 6.73 -9.62 14.72
C ARG A 23 6.03 -8.93 15.88
N SER A 24 5.03 -9.60 16.43
CA SER A 24 4.10 -9.02 17.43
C SER A 24 4.77 -8.49 18.70
N ARG A 25 5.88 -9.11 19.11
CA ARG A 25 6.64 -8.76 20.34
C ARG A 25 7.78 -7.78 20.08
N ALA A 26 8.06 -7.43 18.82
CA ALA A 26 9.16 -6.52 18.53
C ALA A 26 8.89 -5.12 19.06
N LYS A 27 9.88 -4.53 19.70
CA LYS A 27 9.85 -3.15 20.23
C LYS A 27 10.21 -2.13 19.14
N ALA A 28 11.06 -2.52 18.19
CA ALA A 28 11.50 -1.72 17.05
C ALA A 28 11.57 -2.57 15.78
N PHE A 29 11.82 -1.94 14.64
CA PHE A 29 12.18 -2.64 13.42
C PHE A 29 13.66 -2.93 13.41
N GLY A 30 14.02 -4.20 13.24
CA GLY A 30 15.37 -4.62 12.90
C GLY A 30 15.46 -4.90 11.41
N GLY A 31 16.68 -4.86 10.87
CA GLY A 31 16.93 -5.10 9.46
C GLY A 31 18.18 -5.92 9.19
N VAL A 32 18.17 -6.65 8.08
CA VAL A 32 19.29 -7.43 7.57
C VAL A 32 19.36 -7.23 6.07
N THR A 33 20.56 -7.03 5.54
CA THR A 33 20.81 -6.93 4.11
C THR A 33 21.54 -8.16 3.59
N TYR A 34 21.28 -8.48 2.31
CA TYR A 34 21.90 -9.62 1.63
C TYR A 34 22.44 -9.20 0.27
N CYS A 35 23.60 -9.72 -0.10
CA CYS A 35 24.19 -9.54 -1.42
C CYS A 35 23.56 -10.46 -2.47
N HIS A 36 24.03 -10.37 -3.73
CA HIS A 36 23.57 -11.21 -4.83
C HIS A 36 23.85 -12.70 -4.62
N ALA A 37 24.88 -13.05 -3.83
CA ALA A 37 25.19 -14.44 -3.45
C ALA A 37 24.43 -14.92 -2.21
N GLU A 38 23.33 -14.25 -1.83
CA GLU A 38 22.48 -14.57 -0.66
C GLU A 38 23.26 -14.56 0.68
N ARG A 39 24.44 -13.94 0.74
CA ARG A 39 25.21 -13.78 1.98
C ARG A 39 24.75 -12.53 2.71
N GLU A 40 24.64 -12.62 4.04
CA GLU A 40 24.38 -11.47 4.91
C GLU A 40 25.53 -10.47 4.80
N LEU A 41 25.18 -9.18 4.63
CA LEU A 41 26.13 -8.07 4.61
C LEU A 41 26.12 -7.32 5.94
N GLU A 42 24.94 -6.87 6.36
CA GLU A 42 24.75 -6.09 7.58
C GLU A 42 23.52 -6.53 8.35
N ARG A 43 23.58 -6.37 9.67
CA ARG A 43 22.45 -6.62 10.57
C ARG A 43 22.33 -5.51 11.62
N HIS A 44 21.15 -4.93 11.73
CA HIS A 44 20.84 -3.91 12.73
C HIS A 44 19.61 -4.31 13.56
N ALA A 45 19.75 -4.25 14.90
CA ALA A 45 18.61 -4.48 15.80
C ALA A 45 17.59 -3.35 15.75
N HIS A 46 18.03 -2.14 15.42
CA HIS A 46 17.23 -0.95 15.19
C HIS A 46 17.60 -0.36 13.83
N THR A 47 16.66 -0.39 12.90
CA THR A 47 16.86 0.16 11.55
C THR A 47 16.13 1.49 11.44
N THR A 48 16.87 2.55 11.14
CA THR A 48 16.31 3.89 10.89
C THR A 48 15.95 4.08 9.42
N ARG A 49 15.28 5.19 9.12
CA ARG A 49 14.99 5.57 7.73
C ARG A 49 16.27 5.86 6.96
N GLU A 50 17.21 6.55 7.59
CA GLU A 50 18.51 6.88 6.99
C GLU A 50 19.28 5.62 6.62
N GLN A 51 19.30 4.62 7.51
CA GLN A 51 19.92 3.32 7.23
C GLN A 51 19.24 2.60 6.06
N MET A 52 17.91 2.65 5.99
CA MET A 52 17.15 2.11 4.86
C MET A 52 17.51 2.79 3.54
N CYS A 53 17.68 4.11 3.54
CA CYS A 53 18.09 4.85 2.34
C CYS A 53 19.50 4.45 1.89
N LEU A 54 20.44 4.29 2.82
CA LEU A 54 21.81 3.85 2.53
C LEU A 54 21.80 2.44 1.90
N TRP A 55 21.11 1.49 2.52
CA TRP A 55 21.00 0.13 1.99
C TRP A 55 20.33 0.07 0.61
N ASN A 56 19.32 0.91 0.40
CA ASN A 56 18.61 0.96 -0.89
C ASN A 56 19.46 1.62 -2.00
N ALA A 57 20.40 2.47 -1.65
CA ALA A 57 21.35 3.10 -2.59
C ALA A 57 22.55 2.20 -2.92
N ASP A 58 22.87 1.22 -2.06
CA ASP A 58 24.02 0.33 -2.23
C ASP A 58 23.76 -0.72 -3.33
N ALA A 59 24.56 -0.68 -4.39
CA ALA A 59 24.48 -1.64 -5.49
C ALA A 59 24.85 -3.09 -5.10
N GLY A 60 25.56 -3.29 -3.99
CA GLY A 60 25.89 -4.61 -3.44
C GLY A 60 24.71 -5.27 -2.73
N VAL A 61 23.69 -4.49 -2.35
CA VAL A 61 22.50 -4.99 -1.64
C VAL A 61 21.44 -5.46 -2.64
N LYS A 62 21.16 -6.77 -2.66
CA LYS A 62 20.07 -7.39 -3.45
C LYS A 62 18.76 -7.42 -2.70
N LYS A 63 18.80 -7.75 -1.40
CA LYS A 63 17.61 -7.93 -0.56
C LYS A 63 17.76 -7.22 0.77
N ILE A 64 16.66 -6.65 1.23
CA ILE A 64 16.51 -6.05 2.57
C ILE A 64 15.41 -6.80 3.30
N HIS A 65 15.71 -7.43 4.42
CA HIS A 65 14.72 -8.04 5.29
C HIS A 65 14.52 -7.18 6.53
N LEU A 66 13.32 -6.68 6.69
CA LEU A 66 12.89 -5.95 7.88
C LEU A 66 11.99 -6.83 8.74
N SER A 67 12.14 -6.74 10.04
CA SER A 67 11.22 -7.39 10.97
C SER A 67 10.84 -6.45 12.10
N GLY A 68 9.54 -6.33 12.38
CA GLY A 68 9.03 -5.41 13.38
C GLY A 68 7.54 -5.49 13.56
N ARG A 69 6.99 -4.72 14.49
CA ARG A 69 5.57 -4.73 14.77
C ARG A 69 4.80 -3.75 13.88
N PHE A 70 3.85 -4.26 13.08
CA PHE A 70 2.87 -3.41 12.37
C PHE A 70 1.78 -2.96 13.34
N ARG A 71 1.53 -1.65 13.43
CA ARG A 71 0.53 -1.09 14.37
C ARG A 71 -0.91 -1.50 14.03
N SER A 72 -1.26 -1.57 12.75
CA SER A 72 -2.58 -1.96 12.28
C SER A 72 -2.90 -3.45 12.46
N THR A 73 -1.92 -4.24 12.94
CA THR A 73 -2.03 -5.69 13.06
C THR A 73 -2.20 -6.08 14.51
N PRO A 74 -3.19 -6.93 14.87
CA PRO A 74 -3.37 -7.43 16.25
C PRO A 74 -2.10 -8.09 16.78
N ARG A 75 -1.89 -8.01 18.10
CA ARG A 75 -0.72 -8.61 18.75
C ARG A 75 -0.63 -10.13 18.57
N GLN A 76 -1.78 -10.81 18.49
CA GLN A 76 -1.84 -12.26 18.25
C GLN A 76 -1.62 -12.64 16.78
N ALA A 77 -1.54 -11.67 15.89
CA ALA A 77 -1.30 -11.93 14.50
C ALA A 77 0.16 -12.33 14.27
N CYS A 78 0.44 -13.55 13.83
CA CYS A 78 1.76 -14.02 13.39
C CYS A 78 1.74 -14.37 11.89
N GLY A 79 2.89 -14.34 11.24
CA GLY A 79 3.04 -14.79 9.84
C GLY A 79 2.62 -13.81 8.75
N LEU A 80 2.35 -12.52 9.03
CA LEU A 80 2.18 -11.53 7.98
C LEU A 80 3.56 -11.10 7.45
N VAL A 81 3.79 -11.36 6.18
CA VAL A 81 4.98 -10.93 5.44
C VAL A 81 4.53 -10.13 4.22
N LEU A 82 5.11 -8.97 4.04
CA LEU A 82 4.94 -8.14 2.85
C LEU A 82 6.23 -8.19 2.03
N HIS A 83 6.10 -8.38 0.73
CA HIS A 83 7.20 -8.26 -0.22
C HIS A 83 6.94 -7.04 -1.09
N ASP A 84 7.95 -6.19 -1.24
CA ASP A 84 7.92 -5.03 -2.09
C ASP A 84 8.99 -5.19 -3.17
N THR A 85 8.56 -5.17 -4.42
CA THR A 85 9.42 -5.36 -5.57
C THR A 85 9.88 -4.03 -6.14
N PRO A 86 11.08 -3.95 -6.73
CA PRO A 86 11.45 -2.79 -7.52
C PRO A 86 10.42 -2.51 -8.63
N GLY A 87 10.16 -1.23 -8.90
CA GLY A 87 9.29 -0.84 -10.02
C GLY A 87 9.98 -1.16 -11.36
N PRO A 88 9.35 -1.90 -12.26
CA PRO A 88 9.97 -2.33 -13.53
C PRO A 88 10.13 -1.21 -14.56
N ASN A 89 9.33 -0.15 -14.47
CA ASN A 89 9.33 0.96 -15.42
C ASN A 89 10.44 2.00 -15.17
N ASN A 90 11.49 1.64 -14.45
CA ASN A 90 12.68 2.47 -14.39
C ASN A 90 13.55 2.16 -15.60
N SER A 91 13.40 2.94 -16.67
CA SER A 91 14.08 2.80 -17.96
C SER A 91 15.62 2.77 -17.90
N GLN A 92 16.20 2.97 -16.72
CA GLN A 92 17.64 2.99 -16.50
C GLN A 92 18.21 1.68 -15.95
N ASP A 93 17.39 0.70 -15.54
CA ASP A 93 17.91 -0.53 -14.92
C ASP A 93 17.06 -1.78 -15.18
N GLU A 94 17.41 -2.54 -16.22
CA GLU A 94 16.81 -3.84 -16.56
C GLU A 94 16.88 -4.87 -15.40
N ARG A 95 17.74 -4.63 -14.39
CA ARG A 95 17.85 -5.50 -13.22
C ARG A 95 16.58 -5.44 -12.36
N HIS A 96 15.84 -4.33 -12.35
CA HIS A 96 14.60 -4.17 -11.57
C HIS A 96 13.52 -5.14 -12.06
N GLU A 97 13.33 -5.20 -13.37
CA GLU A 97 12.37 -6.14 -13.98
C GLU A 97 12.75 -7.59 -13.66
N ARG A 98 14.02 -7.94 -13.80
CA ARG A 98 14.54 -9.28 -13.48
C ARG A 98 14.30 -9.66 -12.01
N LEU A 99 14.58 -8.75 -11.07
CA LEU A 99 14.37 -8.98 -9.64
C LEU A 99 12.90 -9.14 -9.30
N MET A 100 12.01 -8.36 -9.93
CA MET A 100 10.57 -8.51 -9.78
C MET A 100 10.11 -9.90 -10.26
N PHE A 101 10.51 -10.33 -11.46
CA PHE A 101 10.13 -11.64 -11.99
C PHE A 101 10.76 -12.80 -11.20
N GLU A 102 11.99 -12.67 -10.70
CA GLU A 102 12.61 -13.62 -9.78
C GLU A 102 11.77 -13.75 -8.50
N ALA A 103 11.37 -12.63 -7.90
CA ALA A 103 10.52 -12.62 -6.71
C ALA A 103 9.16 -13.28 -6.97
N LEU A 104 8.51 -12.96 -8.08
CA LEU A 104 7.24 -13.58 -8.48
C LEU A 104 7.38 -15.09 -8.70
N GLY A 105 8.52 -15.57 -9.17
CA GLY A 105 8.82 -16.98 -9.37
C GLY A 105 9.13 -17.75 -8.08
N THR A 106 9.78 -17.13 -7.11
CA THR A 106 10.35 -17.81 -5.92
C THR A 106 9.57 -17.60 -4.65
N VAL A 107 8.89 -16.45 -4.49
CA VAL A 107 8.14 -16.13 -3.27
C VAL A 107 6.77 -16.82 -3.28
N SER A 108 6.42 -17.50 -2.19
CA SER A 108 5.04 -17.95 -1.96
C SER A 108 4.22 -16.81 -1.38
N PHE A 109 3.08 -16.48 -2.01
CA PHE A 109 2.19 -15.42 -1.57
C PHE A 109 0.70 -15.83 -1.70
N LYS A 110 -0.16 -15.23 -0.89
CA LYS A 110 -1.62 -15.43 -0.92
C LYS A 110 -2.36 -14.27 -1.58
N VAL A 111 -1.75 -13.11 -1.63
CA VAL A 111 -2.29 -11.91 -2.28
C VAL A 111 -1.19 -11.29 -3.11
N LEU A 112 -1.48 -11.00 -4.37
CA LEU A 112 -0.67 -10.19 -5.25
C LEU A 112 -1.35 -8.83 -5.43
N CYS A 113 -0.74 -7.78 -4.88
CA CYS A 113 -1.19 -6.40 -5.06
C CYS A 113 -0.48 -5.80 -6.29
N TYR A 114 -1.22 -5.56 -7.37
CA TYR A 114 -0.72 -4.83 -8.53
C TYR A 114 -1.17 -3.37 -8.44
N VAL A 115 -0.23 -2.43 -8.48
CA VAL A 115 -0.52 -1.00 -8.31
C VAL A 115 -0.65 -0.34 -9.67
N LEU A 116 -1.85 0.18 -9.95
CA LEU A 116 -2.19 0.98 -11.12
C LEU A 116 -2.15 2.48 -10.75
N ASN A 117 -1.74 3.31 -11.70
CA ASN A 117 -1.79 4.75 -11.56
C ASN A 117 -3.11 5.29 -12.16
N ALA A 118 -4.00 5.85 -11.35
CA ALA A 118 -5.30 6.35 -11.79
C ALA A 118 -5.19 7.45 -12.86
N SER A 119 -4.16 8.31 -12.78
CA SER A 119 -3.95 9.39 -13.76
C SER A 119 -3.28 8.94 -15.06
N GLN A 120 -2.83 7.69 -15.17
CA GLN A 120 -2.11 7.14 -16.32
C GLN A 120 -2.48 5.68 -16.56
N LEU A 121 -3.77 5.37 -16.54
CA LEU A 121 -4.27 4.02 -16.69
C LEU A 121 -4.04 3.50 -18.12
N GLY A 122 -3.55 2.27 -18.25
CA GLY A 122 -3.50 1.55 -19.51
C GLY A 122 -2.45 2.06 -20.51
N THR A 123 -1.33 2.61 -20.03
CA THR A 123 -0.17 2.89 -20.89
C THR A 123 0.33 1.61 -21.57
N THR A 124 1.01 1.74 -22.71
CA THR A 124 1.56 0.60 -23.44
C THR A 124 2.48 -0.25 -22.55
N ASP A 125 3.34 0.41 -21.79
CA ASP A 125 4.30 -0.26 -20.90
C ASP A 125 3.60 -1.00 -19.76
N ASP A 126 2.58 -0.38 -19.12
CA ASP A 126 1.79 -1.02 -18.07
C ASP A 126 1.04 -2.25 -18.60
N ARG A 127 0.46 -2.14 -19.82
CA ARG A 127 -0.22 -3.26 -20.47
C ARG A 127 0.72 -4.42 -20.76
N ALA A 128 1.89 -4.15 -21.31
CA ALA A 128 2.90 -5.17 -21.63
C ALA A 128 3.38 -5.86 -20.35
N LEU A 129 3.71 -5.10 -19.34
CA LEU A 129 4.14 -5.61 -18.04
C LEU A 129 3.08 -6.49 -17.37
N LEU A 130 1.83 -6.03 -17.33
CA LEU A 130 0.75 -6.79 -16.68
C LEU A 130 0.46 -8.11 -17.43
N ALA A 131 0.56 -8.11 -18.77
CA ALA A 131 0.47 -9.33 -19.58
C ALA A 131 1.59 -10.31 -19.24
N GLN A 132 2.84 -9.86 -19.14
CA GLN A 132 4.00 -10.69 -18.77
C GLN A 132 3.85 -11.26 -17.34
N VAL A 133 3.43 -10.43 -16.37
CA VAL A 133 3.21 -10.90 -14.99
C VAL A 133 2.11 -11.97 -14.96
N ARG A 134 1.02 -11.77 -15.70
CA ARG A 134 -0.07 -12.75 -15.80
C ARG A 134 0.42 -14.08 -16.43
N GLU A 135 1.16 -14.02 -17.50
CA GLU A 135 1.75 -15.19 -18.16
C GLU A 135 2.69 -15.94 -17.22
N ARG A 136 3.59 -15.22 -16.53
CA ARG A 136 4.52 -15.81 -15.58
C ARG A 136 3.83 -16.55 -14.43
N LEU A 137 2.66 -16.11 -14.05
CA LEU A 137 1.87 -16.66 -12.96
C LEU A 137 0.76 -17.62 -13.42
N ALA A 138 0.63 -17.89 -14.72
CA ALA A 138 -0.45 -18.72 -15.28
C ALA A 138 -0.50 -20.13 -14.69
N GLN A 139 0.65 -20.71 -14.30
CA GLN A 139 0.75 -22.04 -13.70
C GLN A 139 0.63 -22.05 -12.16
N ARG A 140 0.47 -20.86 -11.55
CA ARG A 140 0.35 -20.73 -10.08
C ARG A 140 -1.12 -20.63 -9.69
N SER A 141 -1.45 -21.28 -8.58
CA SER A 141 -2.77 -21.23 -7.97
C SER A 141 -2.69 -20.87 -6.49
N GLY A 142 -3.83 -20.67 -5.84
CA GLY A 142 -3.91 -20.44 -4.40
C GLY A 142 -3.53 -19.03 -3.95
N TYR A 143 -3.57 -18.04 -4.84
CA TYR A 143 -3.40 -16.63 -4.53
C TYR A 143 -4.49 -15.78 -5.20
N GLN A 144 -4.68 -14.58 -4.71
CA GLN A 144 -5.67 -13.63 -5.21
C GLN A 144 -5.00 -12.39 -5.78
N TRP A 145 -5.45 -11.97 -6.97
CA TRP A 145 -5.11 -10.67 -7.53
C TRP A 145 -5.91 -9.56 -6.86
N VAL A 146 -5.24 -8.49 -6.51
CA VAL A 146 -5.85 -7.26 -6.00
C VAL A 146 -5.20 -6.08 -6.72
N PHE A 147 -6.00 -5.29 -7.41
CA PHE A 147 -5.55 -4.12 -8.14
C PHE A 147 -5.75 -2.87 -7.28
N ILE A 148 -4.67 -2.21 -6.96
CA ILE A 148 -4.65 -0.97 -6.18
C ILE A 148 -4.63 0.19 -7.16
N LEU A 149 -5.78 0.83 -7.37
CA LEU A 149 -5.89 2.01 -8.23
C LEU A 149 -5.48 3.25 -7.43
N ASN A 150 -4.19 3.56 -7.44
CA ASN A 150 -3.62 4.61 -6.59
C ASN A 150 -3.63 5.98 -7.28
N LYS A 151 -3.51 7.03 -6.46
CA LYS A 151 -3.52 8.45 -6.87
C LYS A 151 -4.87 8.93 -7.39
N VAL A 152 -5.97 8.39 -6.88
CA VAL A 152 -7.31 8.89 -7.24
C VAL A 152 -7.58 10.31 -6.71
N ASP A 153 -6.77 10.81 -5.79
CA ASP A 153 -6.72 12.19 -5.33
C ASP A 153 -6.15 13.18 -6.36
N LEU A 154 -5.64 12.69 -7.49
CA LEU A 154 -5.18 13.51 -8.61
C LEU A 154 -6.20 13.60 -9.76
N LEU A 155 -7.33 12.91 -9.63
CA LEU A 155 -8.43 13.03 -10.60
C LEU A 155 -9.09 14.41 -10.46
N ASP A 156 -9.52 14.97 -11.58
CA ASP A 156 -10.17 16.28 -11.65
C ASP A 156 -11.67 16.10 -11.93
N PRO A 157 -12.53 16.24 -10.92
CA PRO A 157 -13.98 16.11 -11.10
C PRO A 157 -14.55 17.14 -12.09
N GLU A 158 -13.95 18.34 -12.20
CA GLU A 158 -14.37 19.39 -13.13
C GLU A 158 -14.15 18.98 -14.60
N ARG A 159 -13.22 18.06 -14.84
CA ARG A 159 -12.98 17.41 -16.13
C ARG A 159 -13.79 16.14 -16.34
N GLY A 160 -14.70 15.82 -15.43
CA GLY A 160 -15.50 14.58 -15.45
C GLY A 160 -14.73 13.33 -15.01
N GLU A 161 -13.58 13.48 -14.37
CA GLU A 161 -12.73 12.39 -13.87
C GLU A 161 -13.24 11.94 -12.49
N GLY A 162 -14.39 11.29 -12.42
CA GLY A 162 -14.93 10.75 -11.18
C GLY A 162 -14.27 9.43 -10.76
N ILE A 163 -14.15 9.18 -9.45
CA ILE A 163 -13.58 7.94 -8.90
C ILE A 163 -14.30 6.69 -9.42
N ALA A 164 -15.64 6.71 -9.44
CA ALA A 164 -16.45 5.60 -9.93
C ALA A 164 -16.20 5.32 -11.42
N THR A 165 -16.11 6.37 -12.24
CA THR A 165 -15.78 6.27 -13.66
C THR A 165 -14.37 5.71 -13.86
N CYS A 166 -13.40 6.17 -13.09
CA CYS A 166 -12.02 5.69 -13.14
C CYS A 166 -11.93 4.19 -12.79
N VAL A 167 -12.67 3.73 -11.76
CA VAL A 167 -12.75 2.31 -11.40
C VAL A 167 -13.43 1.49 -12.49
N ALA A 168 -14.51 2.02 -13.13
CA ALA A 168 -15.16 1.34 -14.25
C ALA A 168 -14.21 1.18 -15.45
N ASN A 169 -13.45 2.22 -15.79
CA ASN A 169 -12.43 2.19 -16.84
C ASN A 169 -11.31 1.18 -16.50
N ALA A 170 -10.85 1.17 -15.26
CA ALA A 170 -9.85 0.18 -14.81
C ALA A 170 -10.39 -1.25 -14.92
N ARG A 171 -11.67 -1.46 -14.58
CA ARG A 171 -12.31 -2.78 -14.75
C ARG A 171 -12.36 -3.21 -16.20
N ALA A 172 -12.82 -2.35 -17.10
CA ALA A 172 -12.87 -2.63 -18.55
C ALA A 172 -11.47 -2.93 -19.10
N TYR A 173 -10.46 -2.16 -18.71
CA TYR A 173 -9.06 -2.37 -19.07
C TYR A 173 -8.56 -3.75 -18.62
N LEU A 174 -8.78 -4.13 -17.37
CA LEU A 174 -8.35 -5.40 -16.80
C LEU A 174 -9.10 -6.58 -17.42
N GLN A 175 -10.40 -6.44 -17.68
CA GLN A 175 -11.19 -7.44 -18.39
C GLN A 175 -10.70 -7.66 -19.82
N GLY A 176 -10.32 -6.59 -20.52
CA GLY A 176 -9.67 -6.68 -21.83
C GLY A 176 -8.32 -7.42 -21.82
N LEU A 177 -7.67 -7.51 -20.66
CA LEU A 177 -6.46 -8.31 -20.43
C LEU A 177 -6.76 -9.71 -19.89
N GLY A 178 -8.06 -10.11 -19.77
CA GLY A 178 -8.51 -11.42 -19.36
C GLY A 178 -8.60 -11.64 -17.85
N PHE A 179 -8.72 -10.58 -17.03
CA PHE A 179 -9.10 -10.67 -15.64
C PHE A 179 -10.63 -10.57 -15.54
N GLU A 180 -11.34 -11.67 -15.36
CA GLU A 180 -12.81 -11.70 -15.43
C GLU A 180 -13.47 -10.90 -14.30
N GLN A 181 -13.01 -11.06 -13.07
CA GLN A 181 -13.57 -10.41 -11.88
C GLN A 181 -12.46 -9.76 -11.04
N PRO A 182 -11.84 -8.66 -11.54
CA PRO A 182 -10.74 -8.02 -10.83
C PRO A 182 -11.24 -7.33 -9.55
N ILE A 183 -10.58 -7.57 -8.42
CA ILE A 183 -10.78 -6.79 -7.20
C ILE A 183 -10.02 -5.48 -7.38
N ILE A 184 -10.72 -4.37 -7.45
CA ILE A 184 -10.14 -3.03 -7.63
C ILE A 184 -10.42 -2.19 -6.38
N ILE A 185 -9.36 -1.61 -5.82
CA ILE A 185 -9.44 -0.75 -4.64
C ILE A 185 -8.85 0.61 -4.99
N PRO A 186 -9.68 1.66 -5.15
CA PRO A 186 -9.18 3.01 -5.32
C PRO A 186 -8.50 3.49 -4.04
N THR A 187 -7.33 4.15 -4.17
CA THR A 187 -6.54 4.57 -3.02
C THR A 187 -5.90 5.94 -3.19
N MET A 188 -5.73 6.62 -2.04
CA MET A 188 -4.95 7.84 -1.86
C MET A 188 -3.80 7.52 -0.89
N ALA A 189 -2.82 6.72 -1.33
CA ALA A 189 -1.80 6.18 -0.43
C ALA A 189 -0.96 7.28 0.23
N ASN A 190 -0.61 8.34 -0.51
CA ASN A 190 0.16 9.46 0.01
C ASN A 190 -0.63 10.25 1.07
N ALA A 191 -1.91 10.52 0.84
CA ALA A 191 -2.76 11.20 1.81
C ALA A 191 -2.83 10.43 3.13
N ALA A 192 -3.03 9.11 3.07
CA ALA A 192 -3.01 8.24 4.26
C ALA A 192 -1.65 8.24 4.96
N LEU A 193 -0.55 8.24 4.20
CA LEU A 193 0.81 8.30 4.75
C LEU A 193 1.06 9.61 5.49
N TYR A 194 0.72 10.75 4.88
CA TYR A 194 0.92 12.06 5.49
C TYR A 194 0.07 12.22 6.75
N ALA A 195 -1.18 11.79 6.72
CA ALA A 195 -2.04 11.76 7.90
C ALA A 195 -1.43 10.91 9.04
N ARG A 196 -0.87 9.75 8.73
CA ARG A 196 -0.17 8.91 9.71
C ARG A 196 1.10 9.56 10.25
N LYS A 197 1.88 10.26 9.42
CA LYS A 197 3.05 11.02 9.87
C LYS A 197 2.65 12.05 10.92
N VAL A 198 1.59 12.84 10.68
CA VAL A 198 1.09 13.83 11.64
C VAL A 198 0.66 13.17 12.95
N LEU A 199 -0.15 12.10 12.88
CA LEU A 199 -0.58 11.35 14.08
C LEU A 199 0.59 10.73 14.86
N ASP A 200 1.71 10.47 14.18
CA ASP A 200 2.94 9.95 14.78
C ASP A 200 3.92 11.09 15.15
N THR A 201 3.50 12.35 15.12
CA THR A 201 4.33 13.54 15.40
C THR A 201 5.59 13.64 14.54
N GLN A 202 5.55 13.08 13.32
CA GLN A 202 6.64 13.18 12.36
C GLN A 202 6.51 14.45 11.51
N PRO A 203 7.63 15.13 11.19
CA PRO A 203 7.59 16.33 10.36
C PRO A 203 7.16 15.99 8.94
N LEU A 204 6.38 16.88 8.35
CA LEU A 204 6.05 16.88 6.93
C LEU A 204 6.90 17.91 6.18
N THR A 205 7.30 17.60 4.97
CA THR A 205 7.86 18.57 4.03
C THR A 205 6.79 19.59 3.61
N ARG A 206 7.20 20.69 2.95
CA ARG A 206 6.27 21.68 2.42
C ARG A 206 5.25 21.05 1.46
N VAL A 207 5.71 20.20 0.56
CA VAL A 207 4.88 19.53 -0.44
C VAL A 207 3.89 18.56 0.22
N GLU A 208 4.35 17.77 1.19
CA GLU A 208 3.49 16.83 1.93
C GLU A 208 2.38 17.56 2.70
N ARG A 209 2.69 18.70 3.34
CA ARG A 209 1.69 19.53 4.02
C ARG A 209 0.64 20.06 3.05
N SER A 210 1.06 20.59 1.90
CA SER A 210 0.13 21.12 0.89
C SER A 210 -0.81 20.02 0.38
N ARG A 211 -0.29 18.82 0.05
CA ARG A 211 -1.08 17.68 -0.41
C ARG A 211 -2.03 17.16 0.67
N LEU A 212 -1.57 17.10 1.92
CA LEU A 212 -2.44 16.69 3.03
C LEU A 212 -3.59 17.68 3.22
N HIS A 213 -3.31 19.00 3.16
CA HIS A 213 -4.32 20.03 3.25
C HIS A 213 -5.38 19.91 2.14
N GLN A 214 -4.95 19.70 0.90
CA GLN A 214 -5.83 19.44 -0.23
C GLN A 214 -6.70 18.20 -0.02
N ALA A 215 -6.11 17.09 0.42
CA ALA A 215 -6.86 15.86 0.71
C ALA A 215 -7.88 16.03 1.84
N LEU A 216 -7.57 16.82 2.87
CA LEU A 216 -8.52 17.15 3.94
C LEU A 216 -9.67 18.02 3.44
N GLY A 217 -9.41 18.92 2.48
CA GLY A 217 -10.44 19.73 1.84
C GLY A 217 -11.47 18.90 1.06
N GLY A 218 -11.07 17.80 0.43
CA GLY A 218 -11.93 16.86 -0.30
C GLY A 218 -12.51 15.73 0.55
N LEU A 219 -12.33 15.75 1.88
CA LEU A 219 -12.64 14.62 2.76
C LEU A 219 -14.10 14.13 2.66
N ASP A 220 -15.06 15.03 2.53
CA ASP A 220 -16.48 14.66 2.50
C ASP A 220 -16.84 13.95 1.18
N GLU A 221 -16.26 14.36 0.07
CA GLU A 221 -16.38 13.67 -1.21
C GLU A 221 -15.76 12.28 -1.15
N TYR A 222 -14.56 12.14 -0.62
CA TYR A 222 -13.88 10.86 -0.51
C TYR A 222 -14.61 9.85 0.38
N LYS A 223 -15.24 10.29 1.46
CA LYS A 223 -16.07 9.43 2.32
C LYS A 223 -17.22 8.78 1.53
N GLN A 224 -17.84 9.52 0.61
CA GLN A 224 -18.98 9.03 -0.17
C GLN A 224 -18.55 8.10 -1.30
N HIS A 225 -17.43 8.36 -1.96
CA HIS A 225 -17.10 7.73 -3.24
C HIS A 225 -16.06 6.61 -3.15
N LEU A 226 -15.02 6.74 -2.30
CA LEU A 226 -13.92 5.77 -2.29
C LEU A 226 -14.34 4.37 -1.82
N SER A 227 -15.09 4.29 -0.74
CA SER A 227 -15.54 3.01 -0.21
C SER A 227 -16.59 2.35 -1.10
N ALA A 228 -17.50 3.16 -1.68
CA ALA A 228 -18.56 2.67 -2.57
C ALA A 228 -18.02 2.16 -3.91
N ALA A 229 -16.94 2.76 -4.42
CA ALA A 229 -16.32 2.37 -5.69
C ALA A 229 -15.42 1.13 -5.60
N SER A 230 -15.11 0.64 -4.39
CA SER A 230 -14.23 -0.52 -4.21
C SER A 230 -14.92 -1.84 -4.55
N ASP A 231 -14.31 -2.63 -5.43
CA ASP A 231 -14.74 -3.99 -5.78
C ASP A 231 -14.18 -5.02 -4.80
N VAL A 232 -14.69 -5.02 -3.58
CA VAL A 232 -14.24 -5.96 -2.54
C VAL A 232 -15.37 -6.89 -2.09
N PRO A 233 -15.06 -8.08 -1.55
CA PRO A 233 -16.07 -8.93 -0.97
C PRO A 233 -16.94 -8.17 0.05
N ALA A 234 -18.25 -8.41 0.04
CA ALA A 234 -19.23 -7.67 0.84
C ALA A 234 -18.91 -7.62 2.35
N ALA A 235 -18.26 -8.67 2.89
CA ALA A 235 -17.85 -8.69 4.30
C ALA A 235 -16.80 -7.61 4.61
N ILE A 236 -15.86 -7.37 3.69
CA ILE A 236 -14.82 -6.34 3.82
C ILE A 236 -15.45 -4.96 3.71
N GLY A 237 -16.30 -4.74 2.70
CA GLY A 237 -17.03 -3.47 2.54
C GLY A 237 -17.85 -3.11 3.77
N ARG A 238 -18.59 -4.07 4.35
CA ARG A 238 -19.36 -3.86 5.60
C ARG A 238 -18.48 -3.49 6.78
N GLN A 239 -17.31 -4.13 6.92
CA GLN A 239 -16.39 -3.80 8.02
C GLN A 239 -15.82 -2.39 7.87
N VAL A 240 -15.38 -1.99 6.68
CA VAL A 240 -14.86 -0.64 6.40
C VAL A 240 -15.93 0.41 6.63
N ALA A 241 -17.16 0.19 6.14
CA ALA A 241 -18.29 1.09 6.37
C ALA A 241 -18.66 1.21 7.85
N LYS A 242 -18.54 0.13 8.63
CA LYS A 242 -18.72 0.17 10.08
C LYS A 242 -17.66 1.03 10.77
N ASP A 243 -16.38 0.85 10.40
CA ASP A 243 -15.26 1.62 10.95
C ASP A 243 -15.46 3.13 10.66
N LEU A 244 -15.84 3.50 9.43
CA LEU A 244 -16.12 4.88 9.03
C LEU A 244 -17.27 5.49 9.86
N ARG A 245 -18.41 4.79 9.97
CA ARG A 245 -19.55 5.26 10.77
C ARG A 245 -19.21 5.45 12.24
N GLN A 246 -18.32 4.63 12.81
CA GLN A 246 -17.87 4.80 14.19
C GLN A 246 -17.05 6.08 14.36
N LEU A 247 -16.17 6.40 13.40
CA LEU A 247 -15.40 7.64 13.40
C LEU A 247 -16.29 8.87 13.22
N GLU A 248 -17.29 8.82 12.34
CA GLU A 248 -18.27 9.89 12.16
C GLU A 248 -19.06 10.19 13.44
N LYS A 249 -19.57 9.14 14.09
CA LYS A 249 -20.24 9.28 15.40
C LYS A 249 -19.33 9.87 16.46
N ALA A 250 -18.06 9.50 16.50
CA ALA A 250 -17.10 10.07 17.42
C ALA A 250 -16.86 11.56 17.17
N CYS A 251 -16.90 12.01 15.90
CA CYS A 251 -16.81 13.42 15.55
C CYS A 251 -18.04 14.23 15.99
N GLN A 252 -19.22 13.61 15.97
CA GLN A 252 -20.49 14.28 16.30
C GLN A 252 -20.77 14.32 17.81
N ALA A 253 -20.20 13.40 18.59
CA ALA A 253 -20.64 13.13 19.96
C ALA A 253 -20.02 14.04 21.04
N LYS A 254 -19.05 14.95 20.74
CA LYS A 254 -18.39 15.79 21.75
C LYS A 254 -18.11 17.20 21.24
N PRO A 255 -18.24 18.24 22.11
CA PRO A 255 -17.53 19.50 21.88
C PRO A 255 -16.03 19.19 21.99
N VAL A 256 -15.40 19.02 20.83
CA VAL A 256 -14.02 18.54 20.70
C VAL A 256 -13.15 19.80 20.63
N ASP A 257 -12.10 19.85 21.44
CA ASP A 257 -11.05 20.85 21.26
C ASP A 257 -10.45 20.76 19.84
N CYS A 258 -9.81 21.81 19.38
CA CYS A 258 -9.30 21.92 18.03
C CYS A 258 -8.35 20.75 17.69
N GLN A 259 -7.50 20.34 18.60
CA GLN A 259 -6.52 19.25 18.43
C GLN A 259 -7.17 17.87 18.31
N SER A 260 -8.20 17.61 19.10
CA SER A 260 -8.97 16.36 18.99
C SER A 260 -9.75 16.29 17.68
N ARG A 261 -10.28 17.43 17.18
CA ARG A 261 -10.98 17.52 15.89
C ARG A 261 -10.03 17.21 14.73
N GLU A 262 -8.85 17.81 14.71
CA GLU A 262 -7.84 17.53 13.71
C GLU A 262 -7.44 16.04 13.70
N THR A 263 -7.21 15.46 14.87
CA THR A 263 -6.90 14.04 15.02
C THR A 263 -7.99 13.15 14.41
N LEU A 264 -9.26 13.47 14.66
CA LEU A 264 -10.40 12.72 14.10
C LEU A 264 -10.49 12.87 12.58
N GLN A 265 -10.27 14.07 12.03
CA GLN A 265 -10.24 14.28 10.57
C GLN A 265 -9.12 13.47 9.90
N LEU A 266 -7.92 13.43 10.49
CA LEU A 266 -6.82 12.60 10.00
C LEU A 266 -7.16 11.09 10.04
N GLN A 267 -7.82 10.64 11.10
CA GLN A 267 -8.28 9.25 11.19
C GLN A 267 -9.36 8.93 10.16
N GLN A 268 -10.29 9.85 9.90
CA GLN A 268 -11.29 9.71 8.83
C GLN A 268 -10.63 9.64 7.46
N LEU A 269 -9.65 10.52 7.18
CA LEU A 269 -8.91 10.50 5.92
C LEU A 269 -8.20 9.15 5.71
N ILE A 270 -7.53 8.62 6.73
CA ILE A 270 -6.91 7.29 6.66
C ILE A 270 -7.97 6.20 6.40
N ALA A 271 -9.12 6.28 7.04
CA ALA A 271 -10.16 5.27 6.90
C ALA A 271 -10.81 5.28 5.50
N CYS A 272 -11.05 6.45 4.91
CA CYS A 272 -11.65 6.58 3.59
C CYS A 272 -10.62 6.51 2.44
N SER A 273 -9.31 6.59 2.71
CA SER A 273 -8.25 6.61 1.67
C SER A 273 -8.11 5.32 0.84
N GLY A 274 -8.93 4.31 1.08
CA GLY A 274 -8.80 2.98 0.47
C GLY A 274 -7.71 2.10 1.14
N ILE A 275 -6.73 2.66 1.82
CA ILE A 275 -5.68 1.89 2.51
C ILE A 275 -6.27 1.00 3.62
N ARG A 276 -7.31 1.48 4.32
CA ARG A 276 -8.01 0.67 5.33
C ARG A 276 -8.71 -0.54 4.71
N THR A 277 -9.23 -0.39 3.50
CA THR A 277 -9.84 -1.48 2.71
C THR A 277 -8.80 -2.56 2.38
N VAL A 278 -7.63 -2.14 1.87
CA VAL A 278 -6.49 -3.04 1.60
C VAL A 278 -6.04 -3.78 2.86
N GLU A 279 -5.84 -3.06 3.97
CA GLU A 279 -5.46 -3.67 5.26
C GLU A 279 -6.51 -4.69 5.75
N THR A 280 -7.78 -4.40 5.58
CA THR A 280 -8.88 -5.28 5.99
C THR A 280 -8.93 -6.52 5.12
N LEU A 281 -8.74 -6.38 3.80
CA LEU A 281 -8.67 -7.49 2.85
C LEU A 281 -7.51 -8.43 3.19
N ILE A 282 -6.31 -7.92 3.40
CA ILE A 282 -5.14 -8.72 3.79
C ILE A 282 -5.39 -9.47 5.10
N LYS A 283 -6.03 -8.84 6.07
CA LYS A 283 -6.39 -9.49 7.34
C LYS A 283 -7.44 -10.59 7.17
N HIS A 284 -8.38 -10.39 6.25
CA HIS A 284 -9.43 -11.37 5.95
C HIS A 284 -8.86 -12.63 5.28
N GLN A 285 -8.01 -12.46 4.28
CA GLN A 285 -7.32 -13.57 3.61
C GLN A 285 -6.53 -14.44 4.59
N ARG A 286 -5.93 -13.83 5.58
CA ARG A 286 -5.20 -14.54 6.61
C ARG A 286 -6.08 -15.39 7.52
N ARG A 287 -7.32 -14.97 7.81
CA ARG A 287 -8.28 -15.74 8.61
C ARG A 287 -8.76 -17.00 7.90
N LEU A 288 -8.89 -16.96 6.57
CA LEU A 288 -9.31 -18.09 5.76
C LEU A 288 -8.24 -19.20 5.68
N VAL A 289 -6.96 -18.88 5.83
CA VAL A 289 -5.87 -19.87 5.83
C VAL A 289 -5.76 -20.63 7.17
N ILE A 290 -6.29 -20.08 8.27
CA ILE A 290 -6.25 -20.73 9.59
C ILE A 290 -7.43 -21.71 9.77
N SER A 291 -8.48 -21.58 8.98
CA SER A 291 -9.69 -22.41 9.03
C SER A 291 -9.71 -23.56 8.01
N ALA A 292 -8.64 -23.77 7.27
CA ALA A 292 -8.38 -24.93 6.44
C ALA A 292 -7.32 -25.80 7.12
#